data_a142d2e5801732997adf6bacf24e514c
#
_entry.id   a142d2e5801732997adf6bacf24e514c
#
_cell.length_a   1.000
_cell.length_b   1.000
_cell.length_c   1.000
_cell.angle_alpha   90.00
_cell.angle_beta   90.00
_cell.angle_gamma   90.00
#
_symmetry.space_group_name_H-M   'P 1'
#
loop_
_entity.id
_entity.type
_entity.pdbx_description
1 polymer ?
#
loop_
_entity_poly.entity_id
_entity_poly.type
_entity_poly.pdbx_seq_one_letter_code
_entity_poly.pdbx_strand_id
1 'polypeptide(L)'
;MKTVHYKYDRIPYLIIFTDPTPFKDTYAGEMGKTVLKSHLIKPQGAESDTVIVFMHPIGGGEYLPMPTALVKAGHHVIYCQSRYPNNDTALVMEKVVVDMGACIRDAKERLGYKKVVLAGWSGGGSLSALYQSQAENPTITETPAGEPPSLIDANLIPA
;
A
#
# COMPACT_ATOMS: atom_id res chain seq x y z
N MET A 1 33.62 -5.53 -6.91
CA MET A 1 32.59 -6.57 -6.70
C MET A 1 31.66 -6.55 -7.91
N LYS A 2 31.39 -7.70 -8.55
CA LYS A 2 30.35 -7.77 -9.59
C LYS A 2 29.00 -7.69 -8.89
N THR A 3 28.20 -6.70 -9.23
CA THR A 3 26.82 -6.59 -8.76
C THR A 3 26.01 -7.74 -9.37
N VAL A 4 25.52 -8.65 -8.54
CA VAL A 4 24.63 -9.73 -9.00
C VAL A 4 23.26 -9.11 -9.22
N HIS A 5 22.74 -9.22 -10.44
CA HIS A 5 21.39 -8.81 -10.75
C HIS A 5 20.48 -10.04 -10.85
N TYR A 6 19.48 -10.10 -9.99
CA TYR A 6 18.48 -11.16 -10.02
C TYR A 6 17.54 -11.01 -11.22
N LYS A 7 17.21 -12.12 -11.87
CA LYS A 7 15.96 -12.20 -12.66
C LYS A 7 14.80 -12.15 -11.71
N TYR A 8 13.64 -11.70 -12.14
CA TYR A 8 12.47 -11.57 -11.27
C TYR A 8 11.18 -11.89 -12.00
N ASP A 9 10.20 -12.30 -11.23
CA ASP A 9 8.84 -12.52 -11.66
C ASP A 9 7.97 -11.37 -11.18
N ARG A 10 6.99 -10.96 -12.00
CA ARG A 10 5.99 -9.97 -11.66
C ARG A 10 4.62 -10.66 -11.64
N ILE A 11 4.01 -10.75 -10.48
CA ILE A 11 2.78 -11.49 -10.23
C ILE A 11 1.68 -10.46 -9.95
N PRO A 12 0.78 -10.18 -10.90
CA PRO A 12 -0.38 -9.32 -10.65
C PRO A 12 -1.40 -10.05 -9.78
N TYR A 13 -2.00 -9.32 -8.84
CA TYR A 13 -3.06 -9.85 -7.98
C TYR A 13 -3.97 -8.74 -7.47
N LEU A 14 -5.10 -9.13 -6.88
CA LEU A 14 -6.06 -8.19 -6.30
C LEU A 14 -6.08 -8.34 -4.78
N ILE A 15 -6.19 -7.21 -4.11
CA ILE A 15 -6.55 -7.13 -2.70
C ILE A 15 -7.99 -6.64 -2.64
N ILE A 16 -8.88 -7.45 -2.05
CA ILE A 16 -10.30 -7.13 -1.90
C ILE A 16 -10.60 -7.09 -0.41
N PHE A 17 -11.10 -5.97 0.07
CA PHE A 17 -11.42 -5.81 1.48
C PHE A 17 -12.68 -4.96 1.67
N THR A 18 -13.30 -5.09 2.84
CA THR A 18 -14.37 -4.21 3.26
C THR A 18 -13.76 -3.00 3.97
N ASP A 19 -14.07 -1.80 3.49
CA ASP A 19 -13.63 -0.56 4.15
C ASP A 19 -14.26 -0.49 5.56
N PRO A 20 -13.45 -0.49 6.62
CA PRO A 20 -13.96 -0.52 8.00
C PRO A 20 -14.52 0.82 8.46
N THR A 21 -14.24 1.90 7.75
CA THR A 21 -14.64 3.25 8.16
C THR A 21 -16.14 3.50 7.98
N PRO A 22 -16.77 4.36 8.77
CA PRO A 22 -18.20 4.63 8.68
C PRO A 22 -18.58 5.38 7.39
N PHE A 23 -17.69 6.21 6.87
CA PHE A 23 -17.90 6.90 5.60
C PHE A 23 -17.69 5.95 4.42
N LYS A 24 -18.66 5.81 3.56
CA LYS A 24 -18.58 4.97 2.36
C LYS A 24 -18.36 5.81 1.11
N ASP A 25 -17.19 5.61 0.50
CA ASP A 25 -16.85 6.22 -0.77
C ASP A 25 -17.39 5.35 -1.91
N THR A 26 -18.25 5.91 -2.73
CA THR A 26 -18.84 5.20 -3.87
C THR A 26 -18.03 5.34 -5.15
N TYR A 27 -16.98 6.17 -5.14
CA TYR A 27 -16.18 6.43 -6.32
C TYR A 27 -15.45 5.21 -6.85
N ALA A 28 -14.95 4.36 -5.96
CA ALA A 28 -14.16 3.17 -6.31
C ALA A 28 -15.00 1.90 -6.53
N GLY A 29 -16.30 2.00 -6.69
CA GLY A 29 -17.16 0.88 -7.01
C GLY A 29 -18.21 0.55 -5.95
N GLU A 30 -18.34 -0.72 -5.57
CA GLU A 30 -19.36 -1.20 -4.64
C GLU A 30 -19.17 -0.60 -3.24
N MET A 31 -20.25 -0.08 -2.67
CA MET A 31 -20.22 0.47 -1.31
C MET A 31 -19.73 -0.55 -0.30
N GLY A 32 -18.73 -0.17 0.47
CA GLY A 32 -18.13 -1.00 1.52
C GLY A 32 -17.13 -2.04 1.04
N LYS A 33 -16.98 -2.25 -0.27
CA LYS A 33 -15.91 -3.09 -0.84
C LYS A 33 -14.97 -2.27 -1.68
N THR A 34 -13.68 -2.50 -1.47
CA THR A 34 -12.61 -1.85 -2.22
C THR A 34 -11.74 -2.93 -2.87
N VAL A 35 -11.34 -2.68 -4.12
CA VAL A 35 -10.47 -3.57 -4.90
C VAL A 35 -9.22 -2.80 -5.27
N LEU A 36 -8.07 -3.26 -4.79
CA LEU A 36 -6.77 -2.68 -5.11
C LEU A 36 -6.02 -3.60 -6.09
N LYS A 37 -5.44 -3.01 -7.12
CA LYS A 37 -4.56 -3.73 -8.05
C LYS A 37 -3.15 -3.71 -7.50
N SER A 38 -2.54 -4.88 -7.40
CA SER A 38 -1.21 -5.05 -6.83
C SER A 38 -0.32 -5.91 -7.70
N HIS A 39 0.97 -5.68 -7.60
CA HIS A 39 2.00 -6.53 -8.17
C HIS A 39 2.97 -6.96 -7.07
N LEU A 40 3.09 -8.25 -6.85
CA LEU A 40 4.20 -8.84 -6.12
C LEU A 40 5.33 -9.10 -7.11
N ILE A 41 6.50 -8.53 -6.83
CA ILE A 41 7.68 -8.64 -7.68
C ILE A 41 8.75 -9.36 -6.86
N LYS A 42 9.10 -10.57 -7.28
CA LYS A 42 10.02 -11.46 -6.55
C LYS A 42 11.27 -11.74 -7.36
N PRO A 43 12.47 -11.60 -6.74
CA PRO A 43 13.69 -12.08 -7.37
C PRO A 43 13.69 -13.61 -7.41
N GLN A 44 14.12 -14.18 -8.53
CA GLN A 44 14.23 -15.63 -8.67
C GLN A 44 15.40 -16.17 -7.83
N GLY A 45 15.11 -17.15 -6.97
CA GLY A 45 16.12 -17.80 -6.14
C GLY A 45 16.58 -17.01 -4.91
N ALA A 46 15.90 -15.92 -4.55
CA ALA A 46 16.12 -15.22 -3.30
C ALA A 46 14.83 -15.25 -2.46
N GLU A 47 14.85 -15.97 -1.37
CA GLU A 47 13.77 -16.01 -0.41
C GLU A 47 13.93 -14.89 0.62
N SER A 48 12.79 -14.36 1.12
CA SER A 48 12.79 -13.31 2.12
C SER A 48 11.51 -13.36 2.95
N ASP A 49 11.63 -13.10 4.25
CA ASP A 49 10.52 -12.85 5.15
C ASP A 49 10.17 -11.34 5.24
N THR A 50 10.90 -10.53 4.49
CA THR A 50 10.74 -9.08 4.42
C THR A 50 10.29 -8.66 3.03
N VAL A 51 9.34 -7.74 2.95
CA VAL A 51 8.88 -7.15 1.69
C VAL A 51 8.87 -5.62 1.77
N ILE A 52 9.24 -4.98 0.67
CA ILE A 52 9.17 -3.53 0.52
C ILE A 52 7.85 -3.19 -0.19
N VAL A 53 7.02 -2.38 0.45
CA VAL A 53 5.72 -1.96 -0.08
C VAL A 53 5.79 -0.54 -0.60
N PHE A 54 5.32 -0.35 -1.83
CA PHE A 54 5.13 0.94 -2.47
C PHE A 54 3.65 1.21 -2.71
N MET A 55 3.20 2.42 -2.42
CA MET A 55 1.92 2.96 -2.85
C MET A 55 2.07 4.45 -3.13
N HIS A 56 1.37 4.94 -4.13
CA HIS A 56 1.22 6.38 -4.39
C HIS A 56 -0.27 6.75 -4.27
N PRO A 57 -0.62 7.93 -3.72
CA PRO A 57 -2.02 8.31 -3.49
C PRO A 57 -2.92 8.21 -4.71
N ILE A 58 -2.44 8.56 -5.90
CA ILE A 58 -3.21 8.48 -7.15
C ILE A 58 -2.87 7.26 -8.01
N GLY A 59 -2.24 6.24 -7.43
CA GLY A 59 -1.82 5.04 -8.17
C GLY A 59 -0.73 5.31 -9.22
N GLY A 60 -0.49 4.33 -10.11
CA GLY A 60 0.57 4.38 -11.13
C GLY A 60 1.97 4.24 -10.52
N GLY A 61 2.92 3.79 -11.30
CA GLY A 61 4.31 3.70 -10.84
C GLY A 61 4.84 2.29 -10.60
N GLU A 62 4.05 1.26 -10.82
CA GLU A 62 4.46 -0.15 -10.74
C GLU A 62 5.60 -0.52 -11.68
N TYR A 63 5.79 0.26 -12.74
CA TYR A 63 6.88 0.11 -13.71
C TYR A 63 8.00 1.12 -13.53
N LEU A 64 7.98 1.92 -12.47
CA LEU A 64 9.07 2.83 -12.16
C LEU A 64 10.40 2.09 -11.94
N PRO A 65 11.54 2.74 -12.20
CA PRO A 65 12.85 2.12 -12.02
C PRO A 65 13.13 1.65 -10.60
N MET A 66 12.62 2.35 -9.57
CA MET A 66 12.89 2.08 -8.16
C MET A 66 12.46 0.67 -7.72
N PRO A 67 11.18 0.24 -7.88
CA PRO A 67 10.77 -1.11 -7.55
C PRO A 67 11.61 -2.16 -8.29
N THR A 68 11.88 -1.93 -9.57
CA THR A 68 12.67 -2.84 -10.41
C THR A 68 14.14 -2.93 -9.94
N ALA A 69 14.75 -1.82 -9.53
CA ALA A 69 16.13 -1.81 -9.04
C ALA A 69 16.25 -2.61 -7.73
N LEU A 70 15.29 -2.46 -6.80
CA LEU A 70 15.27 -3.19 -5.54
C LEU A 70 15.10 -4.70 -5.76
N VAL A 71 14.22 -5.11 -6.67
CA VAL A 71 14.05 -6.53 -6.98
C VAL A 71 15.31 -7.11 -7.63
N LYS A 72 15.93 -6.39 -8.55
CA LYS A 72 17.22 -6.81 -9.14
C LYS A 72 18.35 -6.92 -8.10
N ALA A 73 18.25 -6.17 -7.00
CA ALA A 73 19.16 -6.26 -5.86
C ALA A 73 18.83 -7.40 -4.88
N GLY A 74 17.76 -8.16 -5.11
CA GLY A 74 17.39 -9.33 -4.31
C GLY A 74 16.27 -9.09 -3.29
N HIS A 75 15.60 -7.94 -3.31
CA HIS A 75 14.51 -7.64 -2.38
C HIS A 75 13.15 -8.03 -2.97
N HIS A 76 12.24 -8.53 -2.14
CA HIS A 76 10.84 -8.68 -2.51
C HIS A 76 10.15 -7.32 -2.46
N VAL A 77 9.32 -7.03 -3.46
CA VAL A 77 8.63 -5.74 -3.58
C VAL A 77 7.15 -5.97 -3.88
N ILE A 78 6.29 -5.24 -3.21
CA ILE A 78 4.89 -5.08 -3.57
C ILE A 78 4.69 -3.65 -4.05
N TYR A 79 4.13 -3.48 -5.24
CA TYR A 79 3.55 -2.22 -5.66
C TYR A 79 2.02 -2.36 -5.65
N CYS A 80 1.35 -1.61 -4.78
CA CYS A 80 -0.09 -1.59 -4.66
C CYS A 80 -0.64 -0.23 -5.13
N GLN A 81 -1.61 -0.24 -6.04
CA GLN A 81 -2.33 0.96 -6.42
C GLN A 81 -3.36 1.32 -5.35
N SER A 82 -3.53 2.61 -5.08
CA SER A 82 -4.66 3.08 -4.28
C SER A 82 -5.98 2.87 -5.03
N ARG A 83 -7.10 3.10 -4.35
CA ARG A 83 -8.44 3.10 -4.98
C ARG A 83 -8.66 4.23 -5.99
N TYR A 84 -7.77 5.23 -6.05
CA TYR A 84 -7.88 6.40 -6.93
C TYR A 84 -6.87 6.36 -8.10
N PRO A 85 -6.88 5.34 -8.97
CA PRO A 85 -5.89 5.24 -10.04
C PRO A 85 -6.05 6.39 -11.03
N ASN A 86 -4.99 7.19 -11.15
CA ASN A 86 -4.89 8.33 -12.07
C ASN A 86 -5.98 9.40 -11.90
N ASN A 87 -6.53 9.54 -10.69
CA ASN A 87 -7.56 10.51 -10.39
C ASN A 87 -7.34 11.15 -9.02
N ASP A 88 -6.91 12.39 -9.02
CA ASP A 88 -6.70 13.21 -7.83
C ASP A 88 -7.94 14.03 -7.42
N THR A 89 -8.91 14.19 -8.33
CA THR A 89 -10.11 15.01 -8.09
C THR A 89 -10.99 14.45 -6.98
N ALA A 90 -11.09 13.14 -6.89
CA ALA A 90 -11.90 12.45 -5.87
C ALA A 90 -11.07 11.94 -4.69
N LEU A 91 -9.77 12.29 -4.65
CA LEU A 91 -8.84 11.76 -3.66
C LEU A 91 -9.23 12.17 -2.24
N VAL A 92 -9.40 11.19 -1.38
CA VAL A 92 -9.49 11.31 0.08
C VAL A 92 -8.27 10.63 0.68
N MET A 93 -7.35 11.39 1.26
CA MET A 93 -6.05 10.87 1.72
C MET A 93 -6.22 9.80 2.81
N GLU A 94 -7.17 9.98 3.71
CA GLU A 94 -7.48 9.01 4.77
C GLU A 94 -7.92 7.67 4.18
N LYS A 95 -8.64 7.68 3.07
CA LYS A 95 -8.99 6.44 2.35
C LYS A 95 -7.78 5.75 1.75
N VAL A 96 -6.80 6.52 1.28
CA VAL A 96 -5.54 5.97 0.78
C VAL A 96 -4.71 5.36 1.92
N VAL A 97 -4.75 5.95 3.12
CA VAL A 97 -4.14 5.35 4.32
C VAL A 97 -4.80 4.01 4.67
N VAL A 98 -6.12 3.91 4.54
CA VAL A 98 -6.85 2.63 4.71
C VAL A 98 -6.43 1.60 3.65
N ASP A 99 -6.24 2.03 2.41
CA ASP A 99 -5.75 1.15 1.33
C ASP A 99 -4.34 0.62 1.62
N MET A 100 -3.45 1.48 2.11
CA MET A 100 -2.11 1.09 2.56
C MET A 100 -2.21 0.04 3.67
N GLY A 101 -3.09 0.24 4.64
CA GLY A 101 -3.37 -0.71 5.72
C GLY A 101 -3.83 -2.07 5.21
N ALA A 102 -4.74 -2.08 4.24
CA ALA A 102 -5.18 -3.32 3.60
C ALA A 102 -4.03 -4.04 2.88
N CYS A 103 -3.16 -3.30 2.21
CA CYS A 103 -1.97 -3.86 1.56
C CYS A 103 -0.98 -4.47 2.58
N ILE A 104 -0.70 -3.79 3.68
CA ILE A 104 0.20 -4.29 4.73
C ILE A 104 -0.38 -5.52 5.40
N ARG A 105 -1.67 -5.51 5.71
CA ARG A 105 -2.37 -6.68 6.29
C ARG A 105 -2.31 -7.87 5.35
N ASP A 106 -2.58 -7.67 4.07
CA ASP A 106 -2.48 -8.70 3.05
C ASP A 106 -1.06 -9.28 2.92
N ALA A 107 -0.05 -8.42 2.96
CA ALA A 107 1.35 -8.84 2.93
C ALA A 107 1.71 -9.73 4.13
N LYS A 108 1.24 -9.39 5.33
CA LYS A 108 1.52 -10.15 6.56
C LYS A 108 0.67 -11.41 6.67
N GLU A 109 -0.64 -11.31 6.49
CA GLU A 109 -1.59 -12.39 6.80
C GLU A 109 -1.73 -13.40 5.66
N ARG A 110 -1.81 -12.93 4.39
CA ARG A 110 -2.03 -13.80 3.23
C ARG A 110 -0.72 -14.22 2.57
N LEU A 111 0.24 -13.29 2.40
CA LEU A 111 1.51 -13.59 1.74
C LEU A 111 2.59 -14.08 2.71
N GLY A 112 2.38 -13.96 4.03
CA GLY A 112 3.25 -14.55 5.06
C GLY A 112 4.54 -13.77 5.36
N TYR A 113 4.66 -12.53 4.92
CA TYR A 113 5.82 -11.69 5.26
C TYR A 113 5.79 -11.29 6.72
N LYS A 114 6.93 -11.44 7.42
CA LYS A 114 7.06 -11.06 8.83
C LYS A 114 7.33 -9.57 9.01
N LYS A 115 8.06 -8.98 8.04
CA LYS A 115 8.44 -7.57 8.06
C LYS A 115 7.99 -6.88 6.79
N VAL A 116 7.42 -5.70 6.96
CA VAL A 116 7.06 -4.81 5.87
C VAL A 116 7.91 -3.54 6.02
N VAL A 117 8.50 -3.10 4.94
CA VAL A 117 9.23 -1.83 4.86
C VAL A 117 8.44 -0.92 3.92
N LEU A 118 8.03 0.23 4.41
CA LEU A 118 7.34 1.20 3.57
C LEU A 118 8.36 2.01 2.77
N ALA A 119 8.11 2.14 1.49
CA ALA A 119 8.90 2.98 0.60
C ALA A 119 7.96 3.78 -0.30
N GLY A 120 8.37 4.98 -0.62
CA GLY A 120 7.55 5.85 -1.46
C GLY A 120 8.41 6.88 -2.19
N TRP A 121 7.86 7.38 -3.27
CA TRP A 121 8.36 8.53 -3.98
C TRP A 121 7.26 9.58 -4.06
N SER A 122 7.60 10.88 -4.13
CA SER A 122 6.63 11.97 -4.17
C SER A 122 5.59 11.83 -3.05
N GLY A 123 4.30 11.93 -3.35
CA GLY A 123 3.20 11.74 -2.40
C GLY A 123 3.18 10.37 -1.70
N GLY A 124 3.81 9.34 -2.27
CA GLY A 124 3.95 8.03 -1.64
C GLY A 124 4.87 8.04 -0.43
N GLY A 125 5.87 8.94 -0.40
CA GLY A 125 6.72 9.14 0.77
C GLY A 125 5.95 9.74 1.95
N SER A 126 5.17 10.78 1.70
CA SER A 126 4.30 11.41 2.70
C SER A 126 3.23 10.42 3.21
N LEU A 127 2.62 9.65 2.29
CA LEU A 127 1.65 8.61 2.63
C LEU A 127 2.27 7.56 3.57
N SER A 128 3.47 7.08 3.26
CA SER A 128 4.17 6.07 4.07
C SER A 128 4.46 6.58 5.49
N ALA A 129 4.92 7.82 5.62
CA ALA A 129 5.19 8.45 6.91
C ALA A 129 3.90 8.68 7.71
N LEU A 130 2.84 9.19 7.07
CA LEU A 130 1.53 9.38 7.70
C LEU A 130 0.97 8.05 8.18
N TYR A 131 0.98 7.03 7.31
CA TYR A 131 0.48 5.70 7.66
C TYR A 131 1.16 5.16 8.91
N GLN A 132 2.50 5.10 8.92
CA GLN A 132 3.25 4.53 10.04
C GLN A 132 2.99 5.31 11.33
N SER A 133 2.99 6.65 11.25
CA SER A 133 2.67 7.51 12.40
C SER A 133 1.29 7.19 12.98
N GLN A 134 0.26 7.06 12.16
CA GLN A 134 -1.11 6.78 12.62
C GLN A 134 -1.29 5.33 13.08
N ALA A 135 -0.53 4.38 12.53
CA ALA A 135 -0.57 2.99 12.96
C ALA A 135 0.13 2.77 14.32
N GLU A 136 1.20 3.52 14.60
CA GLU A 136 1.91 3.43 15.89
C GLU A 136 1.29 4.29 16.98
N ASN A 137 0.83 5.48 16.63
CA ASN A 137 0.28 6.45 17.58
C ASN A 137 -0.86 7.24 16.89
N PRO A 138 -2.10 6.74 16.92
CA PRO A 138 -3.23 7.40 16.30
C PRO A 138 -3.48 8.79 16.91
N THR A 139 -3.39 9.82 16.07
CA THR A 139 -3.66 11.22 16.45
C THR A 139 -4.87 11.80 15.72
N ILE A 140 -5.25 11.21 14.58
CA ILE A 140 -6.47 11.57 13.84
C ILE A 140 -7.61 10.76 14.44
N THR A 141 -8.22 11.29 15.51
CA THR A 141 -9.22 10.59 16.34
C THR A 141 -10.63 11.11 16.15
N GLU A 142 -10.79 12.23 15.43
CA GLU A 142 -12.08 12.84 15.21
C GLU A 142 -12.24 13.17 13.72
N THR A 143 -13.49 13.10 13.27
CA THR A 143 -13.87 13.51 11.91
C THR A 143 -14.95 14.59 12.03
N PRO A 144 -14.62 15.85 11.75
CA PRO A 144 -15.63 16.93 11.69
C PRO A 144 -16.72 16.63 10.67
N ALA A 145 -17.88 17.23 10.85
CA ALA A 145 -19.01 17.05 9.92
C ALA A 145 -18.60 17.45 8.48
N GLY A 146 -18.76 16.55 7.53
CA GLY A 146 -18.39 16.74 6.13
C GLY A 146 -16.94 16.46 5.77
N GLU A 147 -16.11 16.12 6.76
CA GLU A 147 -14.70 15.75 6.55
C GLU A 147 -14.54 14.24 6.35
N PRO A 148 -13.36 13.81 5.85
CA PRO A 148 -13.03 12.39 5.74
C PRO A 148 -13.11 11.62 7.07
N PRO A 149 -13.31 10.30 7.03
CA PRO A 149 -13.49 9.49 8.24
C PRO A 149 -12.21 9.45 9.09
N SER A 150 -12.38 9.28 10.40
CA SER A 150 -11.29 9.05 11.33
C SER A 150 -10.53 7.77 11.00
N LEU A 151 -9.20 7.82 11.09
CA LEU A 151 -8.34 6.65 10.87
C LEU A 151 -8.34 5.66 12.02
N ILE A 152 -8.80 6.05 13.22
CA ILE A 152 -8.89 5.13 14.36
C ILE A 152 -9.84 3.97 14.09
N ASP A 153 -10.92 4.22 13.33
CA ASP A 153 -11.88 3.19 12.93
C ASP A 153 -11.29 2.20 11.91
N ALA A 154 -10.20 2.57 11.27
CA ALA A 154 -9.53 1.71 10.30
C ALA A 154 -8.70 0.59 10.94
N ASN A 155 -8.41 0.67 12.24
CA ASN A 155 -7.61 -0.31 12.98
C ASN A 155 -6.29 -0.63 12.26
N LEU A 156 -5.48 0.41 12.02
CA LEU A 156 -4.21 0.30 11.31
C LEU A 156 -3.21 -0.54 12.12
N ILE A 157 -2.41 -1.33 11.42
CA ILE A 157 -1.32 -2.12 11.99
C ILE A 157 0.02 -1.58 11.50
N PRO A 158 1.06 -1.44 12.36
CA PRO A 158 2.38 -1.00 11.92
C PRO A 158 2.99 -1.90 10.84
N ALA A 159 3.79 -1.31 9.98
CA ALA A 159 4.51 -2.01 8.92
C ALA A 159 5.59 -2.97 9.43
#